data_48b2bd1936f11c0cb40662d4b1c3b335
#
_entry.id   48b2bd1936f11c0cb40662d4b1c3b335
#
_cell.length_a   1.000
_cell.length_b   1.000
_cell.length_c   1.000
_cell.angle_alpha   90.00
_cell.angle_beta   90.00
_cell.angle_gamma   90.00
#
_symmetry.space_group_name_H-M   'P 1'
#
loop_
_entity.id
_entity.type
_entity.pdbx_description
1 polymer ?
#
loop_
_entity_poly.entity_id
_entity_poly.type
_entity_poly.pdbx_seq_one_letter_code
_entity_poly.pdbx_strand_id
1 'polypeptide(L)'
;MVITVSAMRIATWNVNSIRSRIDRVEAWLARSDVDVLSLQETKARDDQFPFDRLRALGYEVAHYGVNQWNGVAILSRVGLEDVTPGFTGDPGWGEPQVPEARALSATCGGIRIVSLYVPNGRQLTDPHMDYKMVWLDRLREQAVGWASAGPTMLMGDWNIAPRDEDVWSMEFYEEKSHVSPRERAAFDAFLESGFVDLVRPLLPGPKVYTYWDYQQLRFQKGRGMRIDFLLGSADLAGRVAAASIDREERKGKGASDHAPVIVDLFTPAPGQDLPL
;
A
#
# COMPACT_ATOMS: atom_id res chain seq x y z
N MET A 1 12.25 -32.81 14.07
CA MET A 1 10.86 -32.32 14.00
C MET A 1 10.92 -31.08 13.11
N VAL A 2 10.45 -31.15 11.86
CA VAL A 2 10.41 -29.97 10.97
C VAL A 2 9.24 -29.13 11.47
N ILE A 3 9.53 -28.00 12.10
CA ILE A 3 8.50 -27.03 12.49
C ILE A 3 8.05 -26.38 11.20
N THR A 4 6.88 -26.72 10.72
CA THR A 4 6.25 -26.01 9.61
C THR A 4 5.80 -24.66 10.17
N VAL A 5 6.63 -23.64 10.01
CA VAL A 5 6.24 -22.26 10.32
C VAL A 5 5.26 -21.83 9.22
N SER A 6 4.02 -21.61 9.59
CA SER A 6 3.05 -21.02 8.65
C SER A 6 3.51 -19.60 8.33
N ALA A 7 3.57 -19.25 7.06
CA ALA A 7 3.87 -17.90 6.63
C ALA A 7 2.55 -17.23 6.19
N MET A 8 2.31 -16.00 6.59
CA MET A 8 1.21 -15.17 6.09
C MET A 8 1.77 -14.29 4.97
N ARG A 9 1.23 -14.45 3.76
CA ARG A 9 1.61 -13.65 2.60
C ARG A 9 0.70 -12.43 2.46
N ILE A 10 1.29 -11.25 2.52
CA ILE A 10 0.57 -9.97 2.48
C ILE A 10 1.08 -9.17 1.27
N ALA A 11 0.16 -8.56 0.53
CA ALA A 11 0.50 -7.76 -0.63
C ALA A 11 -0.27 -6.46 -0.71
N THR A 12 0.32 -5.46 -1.36
CA THR A 12 -0.36 -4.24 -1.78
C THR A 12 -0.23 -4.04 -3.29
N TRP A 13 -1.28 -3.51 -3.92
CA TRP A 13 -1.29 -3.24 -5.35
C TRP A 13 -2.23 -2.09 -5.72
N ASN A 14 -1.69 -0.99 -6.21
CA ASN A 14 -2.49 0.01 -6.90
C ASN A 14 -2.91 -0.54 -8.27
N VAL A 15 -4.20 -0.77 -8.45
CA VAL A 15 -4.74 -1.41 -9.67
C VAL A 15 -5.20 -0.41 -10.72
N ASN A 16 -5.18 0.89 -10.42
CA ASN A 16 -5.59 1.94 -11.35
C ASN A 16 -6.92 1.62 -12.09
N SER A 17 -7.97 1.35 -11.35
CA SER A 17 -9.31 0.86 -11.70
C SER A 17 -9.46 -0.66 -11.65
N ILE A 18 -10.15 -1.11 -10.61
CA ILE A 18 -10.48 -2.53 -10.42
C ILE A 18 -11.37 -3.06 -11.57
N ARG A 19 -12.33 -2.26 -12.04
CA ARG A 19 -13.25 -2.68 -13.12
C ARG A 19 -12.51 -2.99 -14.42
N SER A 20 -11.44 -2.25 -14.69
CA SER A 20 -10.63 -2.47 -15.90
C SER A 20 -9.64 -3.61 -15.76
N ARG A 21 -9.36 -4.07 -14.54
CA ARG A 21 -8.28 -5.01 -14.23
C ARG A 21 -8.71 -6.21 -13.39
N ILE A 22 -10.00 -6.37 -13.18
CA ILE A 22 -10.51 -7.47 -12.34
C ILE A 22 -10.04 -8.85 -12.82
N ASP A 23 -10.02 -9.11 -14.14
CA ASP A 23 -9.54 -10.39 -14.67
C ASP A 23 -8.06 -10.62 -14.36
N ARG A 24 -7.24 -9.57 -14.36
CA ARG A 24 -5.82 -9.65 -13.97
C ARG A 24 -5.66 -9.87 -12.48
N VAL A 25 -6.45 -9.19 -11.66
CA VAL A 25 -6.43 -9.34 -10.20
C VAL A 25 -6.80 -10.77 -9.81
N GLU A 26 -7.85 -11.33 -10.41
CA GLU A 26 -8.25 -12.72 -10.18
C GLU A 26 -7.16 -13.72 -10.61
N ALA A 27 -6.61 -13.55 -11.81
CA ALA A 27 -5.55 -14.41 -12.30
C ALA A 27 -4.29 -14.31 -11.41
N TRP A 28 -3.99 -13.12 -10.89
CA TRP A 28 -2.88 -12.93 -9.97
C TRP A 28 -3.14 -13.57 -8.62
N LEU A 29 -4.32 -13.37 -8.02
CA LEU A 29 -4.71 -14.00 -6.75
C LEU A 29 -4.66 -15.53 -6.83
N ALA A 30 -5.11 -16.11 -7.96
CA ALA A 30 -5.11 -17.56 -8.15
C ALA A 30 -3.70 -18.19 -8.15
N ARG A 31 -2.64 -17.42 -8.49
CA ARG A 31 -1.27 -17.94 -8.57
C ARG A 31 -0.33 -17.45 -7.48
N SER A 32 -0.65 -16.33 -6.83
CA SER A 32 0.25 -15.68 -5.86
C SER A 32 0.14 -16.25 -4.46
N ASP A 33 -0.95 -16.96 -4.17
CA ASP A 33 -1.28 -17.51 -2.86
C ASP A 33 -1.21 -16.47 -1.73
N VAL A 34 -1.73 -15.27 -2.00
CA VAL A 34 -1.76 -14.16 -1.06
C VAL A 34 -2.88 -14.34 -0.05
N ASP A 35 -2.59 -14.17 1.23
CA ASP A 35 -3.59 -14.24 2.31
C ASP A 35 -4.33 -12.92 2.51
N VAL A 36 -3.60 -11.79 2.38
CA VAL A 36 -4.16 -10.43 2.50
C VAL A 36 -3.67 -9.58 1.35
N LEU A 37 -4.62 -8.96 0.61
CA LEU A 37 -4.32 -8.01 -0.46
C LEU A 37 -4.98 -6.65 -0.18
N SER A 38 -4.17 -5.61 -0.15
CA SER A 38 -4.61 -4.20 -0.13
C SER A 38 -4.61 -3.65 -1.56
N LEU A 39 -5.72 -3.03 -1.96
CA LEU A 39 -5.88 -2.41 -3.28
C LEU A 39 -6.03 -0.91 -3.16
N GLN A 40 -5.43 -0.17 -4.10
CA GLN A 40 -5.59 1.28 -4.24
C GLN A 40 -6.09 1.62 -5.65
N GLU A 41 -6.64 2.81 -5.78
CA GLU A 41 -7.26 3.32 -7.00
C GLU A 41 -8.29 2.35 -7.59
N THR A 42 -9.18 1.84 -6.75
CA THR A 42 -10.25 0.95 -7.23
C THR A 42 -11.17 1.66 -8.23
N LYS A 43 -11.29 3.00 -8.14
CA LYS A 43 -12.05 3.87 -9.05
C LYS A 43 -13.47 3.35 -9.27
N ALA A 44 -14.08 2.89 -8.20
CA ALA A 44 -15.43 2.34 -8.20
C ALA A 44 -16.16 2.81 -6.95
N ARG A 45 -17.48 2.99 -7.05
CA ARG A 45 -18.34 3.05 -5.87
C ARG A 45 -18.57 1.64 -5.35
N ASP A 46 -19.05 1.51 -4.11
CA ASP A 46 -19.30 0.20 -3.50
C ASP A 46 -20.28 -0.64 -4.33
N ASP A 47 -21.31 -0.02 -4.93
CA ASP A 47 -22.28 -0.69 -5.81
C ASP A 47 -21.69 -1.17 -7.16
N GLN A 48 -20.51 -0.74 -7.51
CA GLN A 48 -19.80 -1.07 -8.74
C GLN A 48 -18.57 -1.96 -8.51
N PHE A 49 -18.22 -2.18 -7.24
CA PHE A 49 -17.05 -2.99 -6.89
C PHE A 49 -17.38 -4.48 -7.06
N PRO A 50 -16.50 -5.30 -7.64
CA PRO A 50 -16.77 -6.69 -8.01
C PRO A 50 -16.68 -7.66 -6.82
N PHE A 51 -17.43 -7.44 -5.74
CA PHE A 51 -17.39 -8.23 -4.52
C PHE A 51 -17.54 -9.73 -4.78
N ASP A 52 -18.56 -10.13 -5.57
CA ASP A 52 -18.89 -11.53 -5.75
C ASP A 52 -17.78 -12.31 -6.46
N ARG A 53 -17.08 -11.66 -7.40
CA ARG A 53 -15.95 -12.26 -8.11
C ARG A 53 -14.81 -12.58 -7.16
N LEU A 54 -14.50 -11.65 -6.26
CA LEU A 54 -13.39 -11.80 -5.29
C LEU A 54 -13.78 -12.77 -4.16
N ARG A 55 -15.03 -12.74 -3.70
CA ARG A 55 -15.55 -13.70 -2.73
C ARG A 55 -15.54 -15.13 -3.26
N ALA A 56 -15.81 -15.32 -4.55
CA ALA A 56 -15.74 -16.63 -5.19
C ALA A 56 -14.33 -17.26 -5.16
N LEU A 57 -13.28 -16.45 -4.96
CA LEU A 57 -11.90 -16.91 -4.76
C LEU A 57 -11.55 -17.20 -3.29
N GLY A 58 -12.54 -17.14 -2.38
CA GLY A 58 -12.37 -17.42 -0.97
C GLY A 58 -11.92 -16.24 -0.12
N TYR A 59 -12.00 -14.99 -0.62
CA TYR A 59 -11.67 -13.81 0.15
C TYR A 59 -12.89 -13.18 0.81
N GLU A 60 -12.75 -12.78 2.07
CA GLU A 60 -13.58 -11.73 2.63
C GLU A 60 -13.10 -10.39 2.06
N VAL A 61 -14.02 -9.46 1.83
CA VAL A 61 -13.72 -8.22 1.10
C VAL A 61 -14.36 -7.02 1.77
N ALA A 62 -13.54 -6.05 2.13
CA ALA A 62 -13.95 -4.72 2.50
C ALA A 62 -13.52 -3.72 1.41
N HIS A 63 -14.39 -2.75 1.11
CA HIS A 63 -14.13 -1.70 0.14
C HIS A 63 -14.63 -0.37 0.67
N TYR A 64 -13.91 0.69 0.35
CA TYR A 64 -14.34 2.06 0.56
C TYR A 64 -14.11 2.84 -0.74
N GLY A 65 -15.19 3.19 -1.41
CA GLY A 65 -15.18 3.95 -2.65
C GLY A 65 -16.45 4.77 -2.84
N VAL A 66 -16.31 6.07 -3.06
CA VAL A 66 -17.42 7.04 -3.16
C VAL A 66 -17.75 7.42 -4.59
N ASN A 67 -16.77 7.33 -5.51
CA ASN A 67 -16.91 7.78 -6.89
C ASN A 67 -15.88 7.07 -7.81
N GLN A 68 -15.72 7.59 -9.02
CA GLN A 68 -14.76 7.10 -10.03
C GLN A 68 -13.29 7.49 -9.77
N TRP A 69 -13.02 8.21 -8.72
CA TRP A 69 -11.69 8.63 -8.29
C TRP A 69 -11.34 7.91 -6.98
N ASN A 70 -10.06 7.73 -6.70
CA ASN A 70 -9.59 7.11 -5.46
C ASN A 70 -10.15 5.69 -5.25
N GLY A 71 -10.48 5.33 -4.03
CA GLY A 71 -11.00 4.03 -3.63
C GLY A 71 -9.92 3.06 -3.19
N VAL A 72 -10.17 2.40 -2.06
CA VAL A 72 -9.27 1.42 -1.43
C VAL A 72 -10.05 0.18 -1.01
N ALA A 73 -9.38 -0.98 -1.01
CA ALA A 73 -9.98 -2.23 -0.57
C ALA A 73 -9.00 -3.08 0.22
N ILE A 74 -9.53 -4.00 1.03
CA ILE A 74 -8.79 -5.07 1.69
C ILE A 74 -9.51 -6.38 1.39
N LEU A 75 -8.75 -7.35 0.88
CA LEU A 75 -9.16 -8.72 0.68
C LEU A 75 -8.40 -9.61 1.66
N SER A 76 -9.08 -10.52 2.35
CA SER A 76 -8.43 -11.40 3.34
C SER A 76 -9.01 -12.80 3.30
N ARG A 77 -8.15 -13.82 3.43
CA ARG A 77 -8.51 -15.23 3.67
C ARG A 77 -8.29 -15.65 5.13
N VAL A 78 -7.80 -14.74 5.96
CA VAL A 78 -7.41 -15.01 7.36
C VAL A 78 -8.23 -14.20 8.37
N GLY A 79 -9.46 -13.87 8.01
CA GLY A 79 -10.40 -13.05 8.76
C GLY A 79 -10.34 -11.57 8.35
N LEU A 80 -11.46 -10.87 8.53
CA LEU A 80 -11.62 -9.46 8.19
C LEU A 80 -12.53 -8.80 9.24
N GLU A 81 -11.91 -8.33 10.32
CA GLU A 81 -12.60 -7.78 11.49
C GLU A 81 -12.33 -6.28 11.63
N ASP A 82 -13.13 -5.56 12.43
CA ASP A 82 -12.95 -4.15 12.77
C ASP A 82 -12.77 -3.21 11.56
N VAL A 83 -13.50 -3.48 10.49
CA VAL A 83 -13.43 -2.69 9.26
C VAL A 83 -13.81 -1.25 9.51
N THR A 84 -12.90 -0.32 9.20
CA THR A 84 -13.11 1.11 9.42
C THR A 84 -12.65 1.91 8.20
N PRO A 85 -13.56 2.62 7.50
CA PRO A 85 -13.20 3.55 6.42
C PRO A 85 -12.63 4.84 6.99
N GLY A 86 -11.59 5.38 6.33
CA GLY A 86 -10.90 6.58 6.79
C GLY A 86 -10.13 6.38 8.11
N PHE A 87 -9.87 7.47 8.79
CA PHE A 87 -9.26 7.50 10.13
C PHE A 87 -9.71 8.76 10.90
N THR A 88 -9.50 8.78 12.22
CA THR A 88 -9.90 9.91 13.05
C THR A 88 -9.15 11.18 12.62
N GLY A 89 -9.88 12.23 12.29
CA GLY A 89 -9.31 13.50 11.84
C GLY A 89 -8.85 13.47 10.37
N ASP A 90 -9.31 12.47 9.57
CA ASP A 90 -9.10 12.44 8.13
C ASP A 90 -9.57 13.75 7.48
N PRO A 91 -8.65 14.55 6.93
CA PRO A 91 -9.02 15.84 6.36
C PRO A 91 -9.75 15.65 5.03
N GLY A 92 -10.77 16.47 4.80
CA GLY A 92 -11.43 16.50 3.51
C GLY A 92 -10.67 17.31 2.47
N TRP A 93 -11.04 17.12 1.21
CA TRP A 93 -10.61 17.92 0.07
C TRP A 93 -11.81 18.60 -0.62
N GLY A 94 -11.59 19.78 -1.20
CA GLY A 94 -12.60 20.53 -1.96
C GLY A 94 -13.38 21.54 -1.11
N GLU A 95 -14.42 22.13 -1.71
CA GLU A 95 -15.34 23.07 -1.08
C GLU A 95 -16.79 22.63 -1.34
N PRO A 96 -17.54 22.15 -0.32
CA PRO A 96 -17.07 21.91 1.06
C PRO A 96 -16.02 20.81 1.14
N GLN A 97 -15.19 20.82 2.19
CA GLN A 97 -14.24 19.75 2.44
C GLN A 97 -14.96 18.44 2.73
N VAL A 98 -14.65 17.40 1.95
CA VAL A 98 -15.22 16.05 2.11
C VAL A 98 -14.07 15.04 2.15
N PRO A 99 -14.03 14.14 3.14
CA PRO A 99 -13.07 13.04 3.16
C PRO A 99 -13.14 12.21 1.87
N GLU A 100 -11.97 11.91 1.31
CA GLU A 100 -11.85 11.07 0.12
C GLU A 100 -11.63 9.60 0.52
N ALA A 101 -12.03 8.66 -0.32
CA ALA A 101 -11.86 7.22 -0.08
C ALA A 101 -10.37 6.82 -0.29
N ARG A 102 -9.50 7.14 0.67
CA ARG A 102 -8.04 6.97 0.59
C ARG A 102 -7.45 6.08 1.67
N ALA A 103 -8.20 5.78 2.72
CA ALA A 103 -7.76 4.89 3.79
C ALA A 103 -8.89 3.92 4.17
N LEU A 104 -8.52 2.67 4.41
CA LEU A 104 -9.41 1.64 4.93
C LEU A 104 -8.59 0.75 5.85
N SER A 105 -9.08 0.49 7.06
CA SER A 105 -8.41 -0.42 7.97
C SER A 105 -9.28 -1.62 8.31
N ALA A 106 -8.63 -2.75 8.58
CA ALA A 106 -9.25 -3.97 9.10
C ALA A 106 -8.23 -4.80 9.88
N THR A 107 -8.70 -5.67 10.75
CA THR A 107 -7.86 -6.68 11.42
C THR A 107 -7.90 -7.98 10.61
N CYS A 108 -6.74 -8.43 10.12
CA CYS A 108 -6.57 -9.65 9.33
C CYS A 108 -5.52 -10.53 10.00
N GLY A 109 -5.92 -11.73 10.47
CA GLY A 109 -5.00 -12.66 11.13
C GLY A 109 -4.27 -12.06 12.34
N GLY A 110 -4.93 -11.19 13.09
CA GLY A 110 -4.37 -10.51 14.27
C GLY A 110 -3.47 -9.31 13.97
N ILE A 111 -3.35 -8.90 12.70
CA ILE A 111 -2.60 -7.71 12.28
C ILE A 111 -3.59 -6.66 11.79
N ARG A 112 -3.47 -5.41 12.29
CA ARG A 112 -4.19 -4.28 11.70
C ARG A 112 -3.56 -3.92 10.37
N ILE A 113 -4.30 -4.15 9.30
CA ILE A 113 -3.94 -3.78 7.94
C ILE A 113 -4.61 -2.43 7.62
N VAL A 114 -3.83 -1.48 7.12
CA VAL A 114 -4.33 -0.18 6.68
C VAL A 114 -3.98 0.00 5.20
N SER A 115 -4.98 -0.10 4.33
CA SER A 115 -4.85 0.16 2.89
C SER A 115 -4.84 1.67 2.65
N LEU A 116 -3.79 2.19 2.04
CA LEU A 116 -3.57 3.62 1.87
C LEU A 116 -3.39 4.01 0.39
N TYR A 117 -4.11 5.04 -0.01
CA TYR A 117 -3.86 5.79 -1.25
C TYR A 117 -3.57 7.26 -0.89
N VAL A 118 -2.31 7.55 -0.58
CA VAL A 118 -1.88 8.89 -0.15
C VAL A 118 -2.15 9.92 -1.26
N PRO A 119 -2.64 11.12 -0.96
CA PRO A 119 -2.85 12.16 -1.94
C PRO A 119 -1.61 12.43 -2.81
N ASN A 120 -1.78 12.59 -4.11
CA ASN A 120 -0.65 12.76 -5.05
C ASN A 120 0.08 14.10 -4.90
N GLY A 121 -0.36 15.10 -4.28
CA GLY A 121 0.30 16.42 -4.20
C GLY A 121 0.33 17.21 -5.51
N ARG A 122 0.22 16.61 -6.67
CA ARG A 122 0.23 17.21 -8.02
C ARG A 122 1.52 17.98 -8.31
N GLN A 123 1.52 19.30 -8.11
CA GLN A 123 2.69 20.17 -8.23
C GLN A 123 3.07 20.75 -6.88
N LEU A 124 4.33 21.16 -6.69
CA LEU A 124 4.81 21.68 -5.40
C LEU A 124 4.06 22.90 -4.88
N THR A 125 3.51 23.70 -5.79
CA THR A 125 2.71 24.91 -5.49
C THR A 125 1.20 24.69 -5.53
N ASP A 126 0.75 23.46 -5.80
CA ASP A 126 -0.69 23.14 -5.84
C ASP A 126 -1.23 23.05 -4.40
N PRO A 127 -2.40 23.61 -4.10
CA PRO A 127 -3.03 23.43 -2.77
C PRO A 127 -3.22 21.97 -2.36
N HIS A 128 -3.25 21.06 -3.32
CA HIS A 128 -3.32 19.62 -3.05
C HIS A 128 -2.05 19.08 -2.37
N MET A 129 -0.90 19.77 -2.49
CA MET A 129 0.31 19.45 -1.73
C MET A 129 0.12 19.75 -0.24
N ASP A 130 -0.49 20.87 0.12
CA ASP A 130 -0.77 21.19 1.53
C ASP A 130 -1.80 20.21 2.12
N TYR A 131 -2.84 19.86 1.36
CA TYR A 131 -3.76 18.79 1.74
C TYR A 131 -3.02 17.46 2.00
N LYS A 132 -2.11 17.06 1.11
CA LYS A 132 -1.28 15.86 1.29
C LYS A 132 -0.49 15.89 2.60
N MET A 133 0.14 17.02 2.92
CA MET A 133 0.93 17.16 4.15
C MET A 133 0.07 17.05 5.41
N VAL A 134 -1.08 17.72 5.44
CA VAL A 134 -2.03 17.62 6.57
C VAL A 134 -2.56 16.19 6.69
N TRP A 135 -2.89 15.54 5.58
CA TRP A 135 -3.38 14.15 5.56
C TRP A 135 -2.34 13.17 6.14
N LEU A 136 -1.06 13.30 5.73
CA LEU A 136 0.02 12.47 6.26
C LEU A 136 0.27 12.69 7.76
N ASP A 137 0.23 13.93 8.22
CA ASP A 137 0.43 14.23 9.64
C ASP A 137 -0.69 13.63 10.51
N ARG A 138 -1.95 13.80 10.10
CA ARG A 138 -3.11 13.19 10.78
C ARG A 138 -3.08 11.67 10.75
N LEU A 139 -2.72 11.08 9.61
CA LEU A 139 -2.53 9.63 9.51
C LEU A 139 -1.46 9.14 10.49
N ARG A 140 -0.32 9.84 10.58
CA ARG A 140 0.78 9.47 11.48
C ARG A 140 0.35 9.51 12.94
N GLU A 141 -0.36 10.56 13.37
CA GLU A 141 -0.92 10.66 14.73
C GLU A 141 -1.79 9.43 15.03
N GLN A 142 -2.68 9.06 14.14
CA GLN A 142 -3.55 7.91 14.31
C GLN A 142 -2.78 6.58 14.28
N ALA A 143 -1.79 6.44 13.39
CA ALA A 143 -0.99 5.23 13.21
C ALA A 143 -0.17 4.87 14.45
N VAL A 144 0.38 5.87 15.15
CA VAL A 144 1.07 5.68 16.44
C VAL A 144 0.13 5.05 17.47
N GLY A 145 -1.13 5.50 17.53
CA GLY A 145 -2.13 4.91 18.41
C GLY A 145 -2.45 3.45 18.05
N TRP A 146 -2.57 3.15 16.76
CA TRP A 146 -2.78 1.77 16.29
C TRP A 146 -1.61 0.86 16.65
N ALA A 147 -0.37 1.30 16.37
CA ALA A 147 0.83 0.52 16.66
C ALA A 147 1.04 0.29 18.16
N SER A 148 0.59 1.21 19.01
CA SER A 148 0.60 1.03 20.47
C SER A 148 -0.43 0.00 20.96
N ALA A 149 -1.49 -0.24 20.19
CA ALA A 149 -2.54 -1.19 20.52
C ALA A 149 -2.24 -2.62 20.01
N GLY A 150 -1.36 -2.78 19.02
CA GLY A 150 -0.99 -4.08 18.47
C GLY A 150 -0.30 -4.01 17.11
N PRO A 151 0.05 -5.18 16.54
CA PRO A 151 0.71 -5.27 15.25
C PRO A 151 -0.05 -4.51 14.17
N THR A 152 0.63 -3.57 13.53
CA THR A 152 0.00 -2.65 12.54
C THR A 152 0.87 -2.56 11.30
N MET A 153 0.23 -2.64 10.12
CA MET A 153 0.88 -2.48 8.82
C MET A 153 0.16 -1.40 8.00
N LEU A 154 0.88 -0.33 7.69
CA LEU A 154 0.46 0.72 6.77
C LEU A 154 0.96 0.35 5.38
N MET A 155 0.07 0.08 4.43
CA MET A 155 0.47 -0.44 3.13
C MET A 155 -0.33 0.18 1.99
N GLY A 156 0.34 0.46 0.90
CA GLY A 156 -0.30 1.05 -0.27
C GLY A 156 0.59 1.95 -1.09
N ASP A 157 -0.05 2.77 -1.90
CA ASP A 157 0.57 3.81 -2.70
C ASP A 157 0.75 5.08 -1.86
N TRP A 158 2.00 5.36 -1.52
CA TRP A 158 2.37 6.51 -0.70
C TRP A 158 2.56 7.80 -1.51
N ASN A 159 2.63 7.67 -2.83
CA ASN A 159 2.93 8.82 -3.70
C ASN A 159 4.16 9.63 -3.24
N ILE A 160 5.12 8.97 -2.58
CA ILE A 160 6.40 9.53 -2.11
C ILE A 160 7.53 8.55 -2.49
N ALA A 161 8.61 9.08 -3.05
CA ALA A 161 9.88 8.37 -3.23
C ALA A 161 10.91 8.93 -2.21
N PRO A 162 11.07 8.28 -1.05
CA PRO A 162 11.77 8.85 0.08
C PRO A 162 13.29 8.98 -0.11
N ARG A 163 13.88 8.21 -1.03
CA ARG A 163 15.33 8.20 -1.27
C ARG A 163 15.65 8.43 -2.75
N ASP A 164 16.86 8.88 -3.04
CA ASP A 164 17.30 9.12 -4.42
C ASP A 164 17.29 7.85 -5.27
N GLU A 165 17.59 6.70 -4.66
CA GLU A 165 17.54 5.40 -5.31
C GLU A 165 16.11 4.90 -5.63
N ASP A 166 15.09 5.53 -5.04
CA ASP A 166 13.68 5.22 -5.28
C ASP A 166 13.14 5.83 -6.57
N VAL A 167 13.94 6.61 -7.28
CA VAL A 167 13.60 7.17 -8.60
C VAL A 167 14.68 6.87 -9.63
N TRP A 168 14.29 6.79 -10.90
CA TRP A 168 15.21 6.52 -12.00
C TRP A 168 16.16 7.68 -12.31
N SER A 169 15.84 8.92 -11.93
CA SER A 169 16.65 10.13 -12.12
C SER A 169 16.17 11.24 -11.19
N MET A 170 17.03 11.67 -10.27
CA MET A 170 16.77 12.84 -9.44
C MET A 170 16.70 14.14 -10.25
N GLU A 171 17.58 14.32 -11.25
CA GLU A 171 17.54 15.46 -12.16
C GLU A 171 16.17 15.63 -12.83
N PHE A 172 15.53 14.52 -13.22
CA PHE A 172 14.19 14.54 -13.82
C PHE A 172 13.10 14.96 -12.81
N TYR A 173 13.25 14.58 -11.53
CA TYR A 173 12.25 14.81 -10.49
C TYR A 173 12.52 16.03 -9.61
N GLU A 174 13.64 16.75 -9.74
CA GLU A 174 14.11 17.82 -8.86
C GLU A 174 12.98 18.81 -8.65
N GLU A 175 12.21 19.30 -9.23
CA GLU A 175 11.14 20.26 -8.93
C GLU A 175 9.73 19.66 -9.00
N LYS A 176 9.62 18.36 -8.77
CA LYS A 176 8.34 17.65 -8.88
C LYS A 176 7.89 17.09 -7.53
N SER A 177 6.61 16.75 -7.46
CA SER A 177 6.07 15.96 -6.36
C SER A 177 6.73 14.57 -6.29
N HIS A 178 6.53 13.88 -5.20
CA HIS A 178 7.07 12.57 -4.80
C HIS A 178 8.48 12.62 -4.19
N VAL A 179 9.31 13.59 -4.52
CA VAL A 179 10.72 13.67 -4.04
C VAL A 179 11.01 14.95 -3.27
N SER A 180 10.03 15.80 -3.06
CA SER A 180 10.25 17.08 -2.37
C SER A 180 10.72 16.88 -0.93
N PRO A 181 11.52 17.79 -0.38
CA PRO A 181 11.96 17.69 1.02
C PRO A 181 10.81 17.56 2.01
N ARG A 182 9.67 18.23 1.75
CA ARG A 182 8.47 18.14 2.60
C ARG A 182 7.88 16.74 2.60
N GLU A 183 7.75 16.10 1.43
CA GLU A 183 7.21 14.75 1.29
C GLU A 183 8.13 13.72 1.95
N ARG A 184 9.44 13.83 1.70
CA ARG A 184 10.44 12.95 2.31
C ARG A 184 10.47 13.07 3.83
N ALA A 185 10.44 14.30 4.36
CA ALA A 185 10.35 14.52 5.81
C ALA A 185 9.06 13.93 6.41
N ALA A 186 7.92 14.06 5.70
CA ALA A 186 6.67 13.45 6.15
C ALA A 186 6.75 11.92 6.17
N PHE A 187 7.40 11.29 5.19
CA PHE A 187 7.64 9.84 5.20
C PHE A 187 8.58 9.42 6.34
N ASP A 188 9.69 10.15 6.52
CA ASP A 188 10.67 9.87 7.57
C ASP A 188 10.05 9.99 8.97
N ALA A 189 9.09 10.88 9.18
CA ALA A 189 8.36 11.01 10.44
C ALA A 189 7.60 9.72 10.83
N PHE A 190 7.14 8.91 9.87
CA PHE A 190 6.58 7.58 10.18
C PHE A 190 7.68 6.63 10.67
N LEU A 191 8.85 6.62 10.04
CA LEU A 191 9.98 5.79 10.47
C LEU A 191 10.46 6.20 11.87
N GLU A 192 10.58 7.50 12.14
CA GLU A 192 10.91 8.05 13.45
C GLU A 192 9.87 7.72 14.52
N SER A 193 8.61 7.52 14.11
CA SER A 193 7.52 7.09 15.00
C SER A 193 7.50 5.58 15.29
N GLY A 194 8.51 4.82 14.81
CA GLY A 194 8.67 3.39 15.08
C GLY A 194 8.15 2.45 13.99
N PHE A 195 7.70 2.97 12.84
CA PHE A 195 7.41 2.13 11.69
C PHE A 195 8.70 1.77 10.92
N VAL A 196 8.69 0.61 10.28
CA VAL A 196 9.85 0.08 9.54
C VAL A 196 9.41 -0.27 8.12
N ASP A 197 10.20 0.08 7.11
CA ASP A 197 10.03 -0.41 5.75
C ASP A 197 10.35 -1.91 5.70
N LEU A 198 9.34 -2.75 5.53
CA LEU A 198 9.48 -4.20 5.58
C LEU A 198 10.12 -4.79 4.32
N VAL A 199 10.22 -4.01 3.25
CA VAL A 199 10.66 -4.48 1.92
C VAL A 199 12.13 -4.13 1.65
N ARG A 200 12.55 -2.89 1.94
CA ARG A 200 13.88 -2.38 1.56
C ARG A 200 15.04 -3.21 2.12
N PRO A 201 15.02 -3.72 3.37
CA PRO A 201 16.12 -4.53 3.89
C PRO A 201 16.38 -5.81 3.09
N LEU A 202 15.34 -6.38 2.46
CA LEU A 202 15.44 -7.61 1.65
C LEU A 202 15.63 -7.33 0.15
N LEU A 203 15.29 -6.15 -0.31
CA LEU A 203 15.47 -5.69 -1.70
C LEU A 203 16.31 -4.41 -1.72
N PRO A 204 17.60 -4.47 -1.35
CA PRO A 204 18.47 -3.28 -1.28
C PRO A 204 18.88 -2.79 -2.68
N GLY A 205 19.28 -1.52 -2.75
CA GLY A 205 19.90 -0.92 -3.92
C GLY A 205 18.92 -0.26 -4.90
N PRO A 206 19.44 0.30 -5.98
CA PRO A 206 18.67 1.07 -6.95
C PRO A 206 17.83 0.17 -7.88
N LYS A 207 16.87 0.80 -8.57
CA LYS A 207 15.97 0.17 -9.56
C LYS A 207 14.97 -0.85 -8.96
N VAL A 208 14.76 -0.79 -7.67
CA VAL A 208 13.69 -1.49 -6.98
C VAL A 208 12.43 -0.62 -7.08
N TYR A 209 11.79 -0.64 -8.24
CA TYR A 209 10.64 0.21 -8.52
C TYR A 209 9.33 -0.58 -8.43
N THR A 210 8.25 0.15 -8.09
CA THR A 210 6.89 -0.38 -7.99
C THR A 210 5.95 0.26 -9.02
N TYR A 211 6.33 1.43 -9.57
CA TYR A 211 5.55 2.24 -10.49
C TYR A 211 6.34 2.60 -11.75
N TRP A 212 5.67 2.59 -12.92
CA TRP A 212 6.19 3.08 -14.21
C TRP A 212 5.06 3.70 -15.03
N ASP A 213 5.14 5.01 -15.25
CA ASP A 213 4.19 5.73 -16.09
C ASP A 213 3.99 5.04 -17.45
N TYR A 214 2.77 5.10 -17.97
CA TYR A 214 2.45 4.56 -19.30
C TYR A 214 3.14 5.28 -20.45
N GLN A 215 3.49 6.55 -20.22
CA GLN A 215 4.05 7.40 -21.26
C GLN A 215 5.54 7.10 -21.53
N GLN A 216 6.02 7.47 -22.71
CA GLN A 216 7.43 7.48 -23.09
C GLN A 216 8.15 6.11 -22.96
N LEU A 217 7.41 5.00 -22.99
CA LEU A 217 7.95 3.65 -22.80
C LEU A 217 8.75 3.50 -21.49
N ARG A 218 8.27 4.10 -20.39
CA ARG A 218 9.05 4.16 -19.14
C ARG A 218 9.33 2.79 -18.56
N PHE A 219 8.38 1.87 -18.65
CA PHE A 219 8.61 0.51 -18.17
C PHE A 219 9.72 -0.20 -18.95
N GLN A 220 9.67 -0.14 -20.30
CA GLN A 220 10.67 -0.75 -21.16
C GLN A 220 12.06 -0.15 -20.97
N LYS A 221 12.13 1.14 -20.67
CA LYS A 221 13.37 1.87 -20.38
C LYS A 221 13.85 1.73 -18.93
N GLY A 222 13.12 1.02 -18.07
CA GLY A 222 13.43 0.88 -16.66
C GLY A 222 13.36 2.20 -15.87
N ARG A 223 12.52 3.16 -16.31
CA ARG A 223 12.38 4.49 -15.71
C ARG A 223 11.19 4.49 -14.76
N GLY A 224 11.38 3.96 -13.57
CA GLY A 224 10.34 3.80 -12.55
C GLY A 224 10.58 4.62 -11.29
N MET A 225 9.64 4.46 -10.35
CA MET A 225 9.73 4.94 -8.98
C MET A 225 9.32 3.81 -8.02
N ARG A 226 9.83 3.85 -6.80
CA ARG A 226 9.29 3.09 -5.68
C ARG A 226 8.45 4.02 -4.84
N ILE A 227 7.16 3.86 -4.92
CA ILE A 227 6.16 4.68 -4.22
C ILE A 227 5.09 3.85 -3.49
N ASP A 228 5.14 2.52 -3.62
CA ASP A 228 4.31 1.59 -2.89
C ASP A 228 5.13 0.95 -1.77
N PHE A 229 4.61 0.97 -0.54
CA PHE A 229 5.33 0.53 0.65
C PHE A 229 4.44 -0.32 1.55
N LEU A 230 5.10 -1.20 2.33
CA LEU A 230 4.55 -1.87 3.49
C LEU A 230 5.38 -1.41 4.69
N LEU A 231 4.85 -0.47 5.47
CA LEU A 231 5.47 -0.01 6.71
C LEU A 231 4.83 -0.77 7.88
N GLY A 232 5.60 -1.61 8.54
CA GLY A 232 5.15 -2.36 9.72
C GLY A 232 5.54 -1.68 11.02
N SER A 233 4.75 -1.86 12.08
CA SER A 233 5.21 -1.59 13.44
C SER A 233 6.44 -2.45 13.78
N ALA A 234 7.26 -2.04 14.73
CA ALA A 234 8.56 -2.64 15.00
C ALA A 234 8.52 -4.17 15.26
N ASP A 235 7.44 -4.66 15.87
CA ASP A 235 7.20 -6.09 16.14
C ASP A 235 7.01 -6.93 14.86
N LEU A 236 6.63 -6.31 13.74
CA LEU A 236 6.51 -7.00 12.46
C LEU A 236 7.86 -7.13 11.74
N ALA A 237 8.82 -6.25 11.99
CA ALA A 237 10.10 -6.25 11.30
C ALA A 237 10.87 -7.58 11.48
N GLY A 238 10.89 -8.13 12.69
CA GLY A 238 11.52 -9.42 12.99
C GLY A 238 10.78 -10.64 12.42
N ARG A 239 9.59 -10.45 11.87
CA ARG A 239 8.76 -11.52 11.31
C ARG A 239 8.87 -11.66 9.79
N VAL A 240 9.57 -10.76 9.11
CA VAL A 240 9.66 -10.78 7.64
C VAL A 240 10.59 -11.90 7.19
N ALA A 241 10.04 -12.88 6.47
CA ALA A 241 10.77 -14.00 5.89
C ALA A 241 11.27 -13.74 4.47
N ALA A 242 10.45 -13.03 3.68
CA ALA A 242 10.74 -12.71 2.29
C ALA A 242 10.01 -11.43 1.86
N ALA A 243 10.54 -10.75 0.85
CA ALA A 243 9.89 -9.66 0.16
C ALA A 243 10.12 -9.76 -1.35
N SER A 244 9.15 -9.31 -2.14
CA SER A 244 9.27 -9.29 -3.60
C SER A 244 8.37 -8.22 -4.22
N ILE A 245 8.67 -7.87 -5.47
CA ILE A 245 7.84 -7.03 -6.33
C ILE A 245 7.54 -7.83 -7.60
N ASP A 246 6.26 -8.12 -7.84
CA ASP A 246 5.84 -8.88 -9.04
C ASP A 246 5.79 -7.95 -10.26
N ARG A 247 6.98 -7.63 -10.76
CA ARG A 247 7.15 -6.77 -11.93
C ARG A 247 6.49 -7.31 -13.20
N GLU A 248 6.21 -8.61 -13.26
CA GLU A 248 5.54 -9.23 -14.41
C GLU A 248 4.13 -8.68 -14.60
N GLU A 249 3.45 -8.28 -13.51
CA GLU A 249 2.13 -7.65 -13.59
C GLU A 249 2.12 -6.28 -14.26
N ARG A 250 3.26 -5.63 -14.42
CA ARG A 250 3.38 -4.39 -15.22
C ARG A 250 3.43 -4.66 -16.72
N LYS A 251 3.55 -5.93 -17.17
CA LYS A 251 3.63 -6.32 -18.56
C LYS A 251 2.26 -6.60 -19.18
N GLY A 252 2.17 -6.40 -20.47
CA GLY A 252 1.02 -6.79 -21.29
C GLY A 252 -0.10 -5.73 -21.33
N LYS A 253 -1.11 -6.04 -22.15
CA LYS A 253 -2.25 -5.16 -22.38
C LYS A 253 -3.11 -5.05 -21.10
N GLY A 254 -3.53 -3.85 -20.75
CA GLY A 254 -4.39 -3.61 -19.59
C GLY A 254 -3.67 -3.71 -18.24
N ALA A 255 -2.35 -3.78 -18.20
CA ALA A 255 -1.59 -3.74 -16.94
C ALA A 255 -1.83 -2.43 -16.17
N SER A 256 -1.77 -2.47 -14.85
CA SER A 256 -1.63 -1.27 -14.02
C SER A 256 -0.27 -0.62 -14.29
N ASP A 257 -0.12 0.65 -14.00
CA ASP A 257 1.18 1.34 -13.95
C ASP A 257 2.00 0.99 -12.70
N HIS A 258 1.38 0.32 -11.72
CA HIS A 258 2.05 -0.25 -10.55
C HIS A 258 2.16 -1.77 -10.65
N ALA A 259 3.11 -2.33 -9.89
CA ALA A 259 3.29 -3.76 -9.67
C ALA A 259 2.99 -4.13 -8.22
N PRO A 260 2.46 -5.34 -7.93
CA PRO A 260 2.26 -5.81 -6.57
C PRO A 260 3.55 -5.86 -5.77
N VAL A 261 3.50 -5.38 -4.52
CA VAL A 261 4.57 -5.51 -3.53
C VAL A 261 4.13 -6.51 -2.48
N ILE A 262 4.98 -7.47 -2.16
CA ILE A 262 4.64 -8.66 -1.37
C ILE A 262 5.63 -8.80 -0.23
N VAL A 263 5.15 -9.17 0.96
CA VAL A 263 5.95 -9.66 2.07
C VAL A 263 5.37 -10.98 2.60
N ASP A 264 6.25 -11.88 2.99
CA ASP A 264 5.91 -13.10 3.71
C ASP A 264 6.31 -12.91 5.17
N LEU A 265 5.35 -13.03 6.09
CA LEU A 265 5.58 -12.93 7.52
C LEU A 265 5.53 -14.31 8.15
N PHE A 266 6.51 -14.65 8.99
CA PHE A 266 6.38 -15.79 9.88
C PHE A 266 5.21 -15.59 10.83
N THR A 267 4.38 -16.62 10.97
CA THR A 267 3.35 -16.68 12.00
C THR A 267 3.95 -17.39 13.20
N PRO A 268 4.15 -16.73 14.36
CA PRO A 268 4.61 -17.41 15.56
C PRO A 268 3.66 -18.55 15.91
N ALA A 269 4.20 -19.71 16.27
CA ALA A 269 3.36 -20.76 16.84
C ALA A 269 2.77 -20.26 18.17
N PRO A 270 1.54 -20.69 18.53
CA PRO A 270 0.94 -20.29 19.80
C PRO A 270 1.89 -20.57 20.97
N GLY A 271 2.27 -19.51 21.71
CA GLY A 271 3.16 -19.62 22.88
C GLY A 271 4.67 -19.57 22.58
N GLN A 272 5.08 -19.21 21.37
CA GLN A 272 6.49 -18.92 21.07
C GLN A 272 6.71 -17.40 21.00
N ASP A 273 7.56 -16.90 21.89
CA ASP A 273 8.15 -15.57 21.75
C ASP A 273 9.14 -15.61 20.57
N LEU A 274 9.11 -14.60 19.71
CA LEU A 274 10.10 -14.44 18.64
C LEU A 274 11.48 -14.16 19.27
N PRO A 275 12.57 -14.69 18.73
CA PRO A 275 13.90 -14.28 19.18
C PRO A 275 14.07 -12.77 18.87
N LEU A 276 14.46 -12.03 19.92
CA LEU A 276 14.83 -10.60 19.87
C LEU A 276 16.05 -10.40 18.98
#